data_900135bb858792d3bdebd83b6251857c
#
_entry.id   900135bb858792d3bdebd83b6251857c
#
_cell.length_a   1.000
_cell.length_b   1.000
_cell.length_c   1.000
_cell.angle_alpha   90.00
_cell.angle_beta   90.00
_cell.angle_gamma   90.00
#
_symmetry.space_group_name_H-M   'P 1'
#
loop_
_entity.id
_entity.type
_entity.pdbx_description
1 polymer ?
#
loop_
_entity_poly.entity_id
_entity_poly.type
_entity_poly.pdbx_seq_one_letter_code
_entity_poly.pdbx_strand_id
1 'polypeptide(L)'
;MDIEHISFVEAIEKLAGRIGYQLTYEGGKSSDYKPGLKSRLIAANEAAQKYYAEQLNSPDAQVGRDFLLKRGFERAACESFGVGYAPDEWDALTKFLRSQGFTGEELELAGLSKEGQKGLIDRFRNRLIWPIRNITGEVVGFGARKLSEDDQGPKYLNTSETPIYKKSQVLYGLDKAKKEIASKRQVVVVEGYTDVMAAHLAGVTTAVATCGTAFGDDHIKILRNLLMDDDAFRGEVIFTFDGDAAGQKAALRAYDDDQKFVTQTFVAVEASGMDPCELRQAHGDAALRDLVASRIPLFEFAIRTELKKHNLQTAEGRVNALTNTAPMVANIKNKALRPEYVKQLALWLGMDIDPVLSAVTQIAGKGFSAKSEPVVGNWKPDPKEPTLILEREVLKAKLQVPTLTSGWNDLPANSFSHPAYQALRGAIETGAQLENIENEDLKSLFTELSVEPIRADGEISDRYVESIIARLHEVAISRTIADAKSKLQRVNPNDAEYEGLFSELVALESQRRSLREKALGTI
;
A
#
# COMPACT_ATOMS: atom_id res chain seq x y z
N MET A 1 -4.99 -15.10 2.10
CA MET A 1 -3.53 -15.30 2.14
C MET A 1 -2.83 -14.01 1.73
N ASP A 2 -3.01 -13.52 0.53
CA ASP A 2 -2.30 -12.31 0.06
C ASP A 2 -2.67 -11.00 0.80
N ILE A 3 -3.91 -10.87 1.28
CA ILE A 3 -4.38 -9.67 2.01
C ILE A 3 -3.88 -9.65 3.46
N GLU A 4 -3.73 -10.82 4.09
CA GLU A 4 -3.36 -10.95 5.51
C GLU A 4 -1.88 -11.35 5.69
N HIS A 5 -1.14 -11.55 4.60
CA HIS A 5 0.25 -12.05 4.58
C HIS A 5 0.46 -13.29 5.45
N ILE A 6 -0.55 -14.18 5.49
CA ILE A 6 -0.49 -15.43 6.24
C ILE A 6 -0.21 -16.61 5.30
N SER A 7 0.55 -17.58 5.79
CA SER A 7 0.81 -18.84 5.08
C SER A 7 -0.48 -19.67 4.91
N PHE A 8 -0.45 -20.63 3.99
CA PHE A 8 -1.57 -21.56 3.80
C PHE A 8 -1.94 -22.31 5.09
N VAL A 9 -0.95 -22.76 5.85
CA VAL A 9 -1.16 -23.45 7.14
C VAL A 9 -1.85 -22.55 8.14
N GLU A 10 -1.40 -21.30 8.28
CA GLU A 10 -2.01 -20.29 9.16
C GLU A 10 -3.46 -19.95 8.74
N ALA A 11 -3.72 -19.91 7.43
CA ALA A 11 -5.09 -19.69 6.94
C ALA A 11 -6.02 -20.85 7.32
N ILE A 12 -5.54 -22.10 7.21
CA ILE A 12 -6.30 -23.29 7.63
C ILE A 12 -6.52 -23.29 9.14
N GLU A 13 -5.51 -22.98 9.95
CA GLU A 13 -5.65 -22.87 11.41
C GLU A 13 -6.71 -21.84 11.82
N LYS A 14 -6.69 -20.68 11.15
CA LYS A 14 -7.66 -19.62 11.41
C LYS A 14 -9.09 -20.04 11.03
N LEU A 15 -9.26 -20.72 9.92
CA LEU A 15 -10.56 -21.26 9.51
C LEU A 15 -11.04 -22.36 10.46
N ALA A 16 -10.16 -23.30 10.82
CA ALA A 16 -10.46 -24.37 11.77
C ALA A 16 -10.86 -23.82 13.15
N GLY A 17 -10.14 -22.81 13.64
CA GLY A 17 -10.48 -22.12 14.90
C GLY A 17 -11.87 -21.48 14.88
N ARG A 18 -12.30 -20.91 13.74
CA ARG A 18 -13.65 -20.32 13.58
C ARG A 18 -14.79 -21.32 13.69
N ILE A 19 -14.56 -22.54 13.25
CA ILE A 19 -15.57 -23.61 13.26
C ILE A 19 -15.38 -24.62 14.40
N GLY A 20 -14.43 -24.36 15.31
CA GLY A 20 -14.10 -25.25 16.42
C GLY A 20 -13.49 -26.60 16.03
N TYR A 21 -12.91 -26.71 14.82
CA TYR A 21 -12.30 -27.94 14.32
C TYR A 21 -10.88 -28.09 14.84
N GLN A 22 -10.56 -29.24 15.46
CA GLN A 22 -9.20 -29.57 15.87
C GLN A 22 -8.40 -30.12 14.69
N LEU A 23 -7.34 -29.42 14.30
CA LEU A 23 -6.43 -29.87 13.26
C LEU A 23 -5.47 -30.94 13.80
N THR A 24 -5.29 -32.02 13.04
CA THR A 24 -4.21 -33.01 13.25
C THR A 24 -3.11 -32.73 12.26
N TYR A 25 -1.87 -32.62 12.76
CA TYR A 25 -0.70 -32.32 11.93
C TYR A 25 0.08 -33.61 11.62
N GLU A 26 0.19 -33.97 10.35
CA GLU A 26 1.03 -35.07 9.87
C GLU A 26 2.28 -34.52 9.16
N GLY A 27 3.44 -34.80 9.72
CA GLY A 27 4.75 -34.73 9.08
C GLY A 27 5.21 -33.39 8.50
N GLY A 28 5.92 -32.59 9.30
CA GLY A 28 6.68 -31.44 8.79
C GLY A 28 7.85 -31.11 9.73
N LYS A 29 9.07 -31.29 9.26
CA LYS A 29 10.26 -30.79 9.94
C LYS A 29 10.46 -29.31 9.58
N SER A 30 9.88 -28.39 10.35
CA SER A 30 10.42 -27.05 10.51
C SER A 30 10.53 -26.75 11.99
N SER A 31 11.73 -26.49 12.46
CA SER A 31 12.11 -26.42 13.88
C SER A 31 11.54 -25.23 14.65
N ASP A 32 10.86 -24.28 13.98
CA ASP A 32 10.40 -23.01 14.59
C ASP A 32 8.88 -22.84 14.60
N TYR A 33 8.11 -23.77 14.04
CA TYR A 33 6.66 -23.66 14.00
C TYR A 33 6.01 -24.39 15.20
N LYS A 34 5.50 -23.63 16.18
CA LYS A 34 4.68 -24.15 17.28
C LYS A 34 3.20 -23.98 16.89
N PRO A 35 2.46 -25.07 16.55
CA PRO A 35 1.03 -24.99 16.21
C PRO A 35 0.23 -24.28 17.30
N GLY A 36 -0.67 -23.38 16.90
CA GLY A 36 -1.51 -22.64 17.85
C GLY A 36 -0.84 -21.49 18.61
N LEU A 37 0.48 -21.30 18.50
CA LEU A 37 1.18 -20.23 19.23
C LEU A 37 0.63 -18.83 18.86
N LYS A 38 0.46 -18.53 17.58
CA LYS A 38 -0.09 -17.22 17.15
C LYS A 38 -1.47 -16.95 17.74
N SER A 39 -2.35 -17.93 17.73
CA SER A 39 -3.70 -17.82 18.33
C SER A 39 -3.62 -17.57 19.84
N ARG A 40 -2.68 -18.19 20.55
CA ARG A 40 -2.43 -17.96 21.97
C ARG A 40 -1.92 -16.54 22.24
N LEU A 41 -0.98 -16.04 21.42
CA LEU A 41 -0.45 -14.67 21.54
C LEU A 41 -1.55 -13.63 21.28
N ILE A 42 -2.40 -13.84 20.27
CA ILE A 42 -3.55 -12.98 20.00
C ILE A 42 -4.53 -13.01 21.16
N ALA A 43 -4.84 -14.19 21.71
CA ALA A 43 -5.72 -14.33 22.89
C ALA A 43 -5.16 -13.61 24.13
N ALA A 44 -3.83 -13.64 24.34
CA ALA A 44 -3.19 -12.90 25.41
C ALA A 44 -3.33 -11.38 25.21
N ASN A 45 -3.14 -10.87 23.99
CA ASN A 45 -3.33 -9.46 23.68
C ASN A 45 -4.80 -9.02 23.80
N GLU A 46 -5.77 -9.83 23.39
CA GLU A 46 -7.19 -9.54 23.60
C GLU A 46 -7.57 -9.49 25.09
N ALA A 47 -7.01 -10.40 25.90
CA ALA A 47 -7.20 -10.37 27.36
C ALA A 47 -6.55 -9.13 27.99
N ALA A 48 -5.35 -8.77 27.55
CA ALA A 48 -4.65 -7.55 27.97
C ALA A 48 -5.43 -6.29 27.59
N GLN A 49 -6.00 -6.21 26.39
CA GLN A 49 -6.83 -5.08 25.97
C GLN A 49 -8.04 -4.90 26.86
N LYS A 50 -8.76 -5.97 27.20
CA LYS A 50 -9.90 -5.91 28.12
C LYS A 50 -9.46 -5.41 29.49
N TYR A 51 -8.38 -5.97 30.03
CA TYR A 51 -7.82 -5.53 31.31
C TYR A 51 -7.49 -4.03 31.28
N TYR A 52 -6.75 -3.52 30.29
CA TYR A 52 -6.42 -2.11 30.21
C TYR A 52 -7.65 -1.22 30.06
N ALA A 53 -8.65 -1.64 29.29
CA ALA A 53 -9.91 -0.90 29.14
C ALA A 53 -10.68 -0.79 30.46
N GLU A 54 -10.70 -1.85 31.28
CA GLU A 54 -11.27 -1.84 32.63
C GLU A 54 -10.49 -0.91 33.56
N GLN A 55 -9.14 -0.95 33.50
CA GLN A 55 -8.28 -0.10 34.34
C GLN A 55 -8.42 1.40 34.00
N LEU A 56 -8.91 1.77 32.84
CA LEU A 56 -9.20 3.19 32.50
C LEU A 56 -10.29 3.78 33.43
N ASN A 57 -11.13 2.94 34.04
CA ASN A 57 -12.13 3.38 35.00
C ASN A 57 -11.61 3.43 36.46
N SER A 58 -10.38 2.98 36.73
CA SER A 58 -9.78 3.00 38.07
C SER A 58 -9.50 4.44 38.54
N PRO A 59 -9.42 4.68 39.86
CA PRO A 59 -9.01 5.98 40.41
C PRO A 59 -7.65 6.46 39.85
N ASP A 60 -6.69 5.56 39.71
CA ASP A 60 -5.32 5.87 39.27
C ASP A 60 -5.26 6.35 37.83
N ALA A 61 -6.25 6.02 37.02
CA ALA A 61 -6.36 6.48 35.62
C ALA A 61 -6.88 7.92 35.49
N GLN A 62 -7.13 8.66 36.57
CA GLN A 62 -7.74 10.00 36.48
C GLN A 62 -6.95 10.95 35.52
N VAL A 63 -5.63 11.00 35.67
CA VAL A 63 -4.77 11.83 34.80
C VAL A 63 -4.93 11.44 33.30
N GLY A 64 -5.08 10.15 33.04
CA GLY A 64 -5.33 9.65 31.69
C GLY A 64 -6.69 10.06 31.15
N ARG A 65 -7.76 9.96 31.96
CA ARG A 65 -9.10 10.40 31.58
C ARG A 65 -9.15 11.90 31.33
N ASP A 66 -8.51 12.70 32.18
CA ASP A 66 -8.43 14.15 32.02
C ASP A 66 -7.71 14.54 30.72
N PHE A 67 -6.63 13.82 30.38
CA PHE A 67 -5.94 14.00 29.11
C PHE A 67 -6.85 13.71 27.91
N LEU A 68 -7.61 12.61 27.93
CA LEU A 68 -8.53 12.22 26.87
C LEU A 68 -9.66 13.23 26.73
N LEU A 69 -10.29 13.65 27.85
CA LEU A 69 -11.34 14.67 27.87
C LEU A 69 -10.81 16.01 27.35
N LYS A 70 -9.63 16.44 27.79
CA LYS A 70 -8.99 17.66 27.31
C LYS A 70 -8.75 17.64 25.79
N ARG A 71 -8.62 16.46 25.18
CA ARG A 71 -8.50 16.27 23.72
C ARG A 71 -9.84 16.00 23.03
N GLY A 72 -10.95 16.18 23.75
CA GLY A 72 -12.29 16.01 23.19
C GLY A 72 -12.68 14.55 22.93
N PHE A 73 -12.06 13.60 23.65
CA PHE A 73 -12.41 12.18 23.58
C PHE A 73 -13.27 11.79 24.77
N GLU A 74 -14.58 11.75 24.54
CA GLU A 74 -15.54 11.26 25.52
C GLU A 74 -15.44 9.74 25.68
N ARG A 75 -16.10 9.21 26.71
CA ARG A 75 -16.08 7.78 27.05
C ARG A 75 -16.45 6.89 25.86
N ALA A 76 -17.49 7.23 25.11
CA ALA A 76 -17.92 6.44 23.94
C ALA A 76 -16.85 6.35 22.86
N ALA A 77 -16.09 7.43 22.62
CA ALA A 77 -14.96 7.41 21.71
C ALA A 77 -13.84 6.50 22.21
N CYS A 78 -13.49 6.60 23.49
CA CYS A 78 -12.46 5.76 24.12
C CYS A 78 -12.84 4.27 24.04
N GLU A 79 -14.08 3.92 24.34
CA GLU A 79 -14.61 2.54 24.25
C GLU A 79 -14.58 2.03 22.81
N SER A 80 -14.98 2.87 21.84
CA SER A 80 -14.97 2.51 20.41
C SER A 80 -13.57 2.15 19.89
N PHE A 81 -12.53 2.86 20.36
CA PHE A 81 -11.14 2.59 19.99
C PHE A 81 -10.44 1.62 20.93
N GLY A 82 -11.11 1.20 22.03
CA GLY A 82 -10.57 0.28 23.02
C GLY A 82 -9.43 0.88 23.83
N VAL A 83 -9.44 2.21 24.03
CA VAL A 83 -8.44 2.92 24.83
C VAL A 83 -8.45 2.40 26.25
N GLY A 84 -7.28 2.24 26.85
CA GLY A 84 -7.10 1.72 28.19
C GLY A 84 -6.03 2.45 28.98
N TYR A 85 -5.80 1.97 30.19
CA TYR A 85 -4.77 2.45 31.09
C TYR A 85 -3.94 1.28 31.62
N ALA A 86 -2.63 1.41 31.56
CA ALA A 86 -1.70 0.50 32.21
C ALA A 86 -1.37 1.04 33.63
N PRO A 87 -1.71 0.33 34.71
CA PRO A 87 -1.39 0.74 36.07
C PRO A 87 0.10 0.95 36.32
N ASP A 88 0.45 1.69 37.37
CA ASP A 88 1.85 1.97 37.72
C ASP A 88 2.53 0.82 38.47
N GLU A 89 1.89 -0.33 38.54
CA GLU A 89 2.44 -1.55 39.16
C GLU A 89 3.43 -2.25 38.21
N TRP A 90 4.38 -2.98 38.81
CA TRP A 90 5.45 -3.62 38.06
C TRP A 90 5.01 -4.86 37.26
N ASP A 91 4.01 -5.60 37.72
CA ASP A 91 3.63 -6.91 37.23
C ASP A 91 2.10 -7.19 37.32
N ALA A 92 1.28 -6.15 37.40
CA ALA A 92 -0.18 -6.27 37.54
C ALA A 92 -0.81 -7.03 36.36
N LEU A 93 -0.52 -6.61 35.14
CA LEU A 93 -0.99 -7.31 33.94
C LEU A 93 -0.41 -8.73 33.84
N THR A 94 0.88 -8.89 34.11
CA THR A 94 1.55 -10.20 34.08
C THR A 94 0.88 -11.19 35.06
N LYS A 95 0.58 -10.78 36.30
CA LYS A 95 -0.15 -11.60 37.27
C LYS A 95 -1.56 -11.93 36.79
N PHE A 96 -2.28 -10.94 36.29
CA PHE A 96 -3.64 -11.13 35.77
C PHE A 96 -3.64 -12.16 34.61
N LEU A 97 -2.79 -12.00 33.61
CA LEU A 97 -2.75 -12.92 32.47
C LEU A 97 -2.28 -14.32 32.84
N ARG A 98 -1.35 -14.44 33.77
CA ARG A 98 -0.95 -15.77 34.32
C ARG A 98 -2.10 -16.46 35.04
N SER A 99 -2.96 -15.73 35.74
CA SER A 99 -4.17 -16.28 36.35
C SER A 99 -5.20 -16.77 35.33
N GLN A 100 -5.15 -16.22 34.09
CA GLN A 100 -5.95 -16.66 32.93
C GLN A 100 -5.32 -17.85 32.17
N GLY A 101 -4.19 -18.38 32.67
CA GLY A 101 -3.52 -19.55 32.09
C GLY A 101 -2.55 -19.25 30.93
N PHE A 102 -2.08 -18.01 30.82
CA PHE A 102 -0.98 -17.68 29.89
C PHE A 102 0.37 -17.91 30.55
N THR A 103 1.31 -18.47 29.80
CA THR A 103 2.68 -18.70 30.28
C THR A 103 3.53 -17.44 30.19
N GLY A 104 4.62 -17.37 30.98
CA GLY A 104 5.56 -16.25 30.88
C GLY A 104 6.16 -16.10 29.50
N GLU A 105 6.52 -17.21 28.83
CA GLU A 105 7.05 -17.23 27.46
C GLU A 105 6.04 -16.62 26.46
N GLU A 106 4.75 -16.98 26.58
CA GLU A 106 3.71 -16.39 25.73
C GLU A 106 3.58 -14.88 25.93
N LEU A 107 3.68 -14.40 27.18
CA LEU A 107 3.58 -12.96 27.48
C LEU A 107 4.78 -12.17 26.96
N GLU A 108 5.98 -12.74 27.01
CA GLU A 108 7.18 -12.13 26.42
C GLU A 108 7.09 -12.10 24.90
N LEU A 109 6.72 -13.23 24.27
CA LEU A 109 6.55 -13.33 22.82
C LEU A 109 5.42 -12.42 22.30
N ALA A 110 4.37 -12.18 23.10
CA ALA A 110 3.32 -11.21 22.78
C ALA A 110 3.77 -9.75 22.98
N GLY A 111 4.93 -9.52 23.62
CA GLY A 111 5.44 -8.18 23.94
C GLY A 111 4.67 -7.47 25.06
N LEU A 112 3.98 -8.22 25.92
CA LEU A 112 3.21 -7.72 27.08
C LEU A 112 4.08 -7.61 28.32
N SER A 113 5.00 -8.54 28.49
CA SER A 113 5.96 -8.58 29.60
C SER A 113 7.38 -8.60 29.08
N LYS A 114 8.33 -8.31 29.94
CA LYS A 114 9.76 -8.43 29.69
C LYS A 114 10.47 -8.95 30.93
N GLU A 115 11.61 -9.58 30.75
CA GLU A 115 12.44 -10.03 31.87
C GLU A 115 12.94 -8.83 32.70
N GLY A 116 12.77 -8.92 34.01
CA GLY A 116 13.26 -7.96 34.98
C GLY A 116 14.14 -8.65 36.02
N GLN A 117 14.75 -7.90 36.96
CA GLN A 117 15.69 -8.43 37.94
C GLN A 117 15.07 -9.49 38.91
N LYS A 118 13.78 -9.44 39.12
CA LYS A 118 13.06 -10.32 40.08
C LYS A 118 11.98 -11.17 39.41
N GLY A 119 12.03 -11.34 38.10
CA GLY A 119 11.04 -12.02 37.26
C GLY A 119 10.40 -11.12 36.25
N LEU A 120 9.34 -11.59 35.58
CA LEU A 120 8.66 -10.84 34.55
C LEU A 120 8.01 -9.56 35.06
N ILE A 121 8.17 -8.49 34.34
CA ILE A 121 7.56 -7.19 34.60
C ILE A 121 6.75 -6.72 33.40
N ASP A 122 5.71 -5.94 33.66
CA ASP A 122 4.86 -5.36 32.60
C ASP A 122 5.66 -4.41 31.72
N ARG A 123 5.44 -4.52 30.41
CA ARG A 123 6.10 -3.64 29.44
C ARG A 123 5.61 -2.20 29.55
N PHE A 124 4.32 -2.02 29.77
CA PHE A 124 3.67 -0.72 29.88
C PHE A 124 3.24 -0.47 31.32
N ARG A 125 3.55 0.71 31.85
CA ARG A 125 3.20 1.12 33.21
C ARG A 125 2.95 2.61 33.25
N ASN A 126 1.92 3.03 33.99
CA ASN A 126 1.50 4.42 34.12
C ASN A 126 1.33 5.13 32.77
N ARG A 127 0.65 4.45 31.84
CA ARG A 127 0.49 4.96 30.47
C ARG A 127 -0.93 4.76 29.96
N LEU A 128 -1.40 5.69 29.12
CA LEU A 128 -2.56 5.44 28.27
C LEU A 128 -2.19 4.44 27.19
N ILE A 129 -3.12 3.54 26.88
CA ILE A 129 -2.93 2.40 25.99
C ILE A 129 -3.91 2.47 24.82
N TRP A 130 -3.43 2.29 23.60
CA TRP A 130 -4.20 2.09 22.38
C TRP A 130 -3.92 0.70 21.84
N PRO A 131 -4.94 -0.17 21.67
CA PRO A 131 -4.74 -1.47 21.05
C PRO A 131 -4.47 -1.28 19.56
N ILE A 132 -3.39 -1.90 19.07
CA ILE A 132 -3.06 -1.95 17.65
C ILE A 132 -3.68 -3.23 17.11
N ARG A 133 -4.53 -3.08 16.09
CA ARG A 133 -5.25 -4.20 15.47
C ARG A 133 -4.76 -4.44 14.06
N ASN A 134 -4.71 -5.71 13.68
CA ASN A 134 -4.47 -6.08 12.28
C ASN A 134 -5.73 -5.79 11.42
N ILE A 135 -5.64 -6.00 10.13
CA ILE A 135 -6.75 -5.74 9.19
C ILE A 135 -8.01 -6.57 9.52
N THR A 136 -7.89 -7.70 10.22
CA THR A 136 -9.03 -8.53 10.62
C THR A 136 -9.67 -8.09 11.92
N GLY A 137 -9.03 -7.17 12.65
CA GLY A 137 -9.51 -6.60 13.91
C GLY A 137 -8.94 -7.28 15.17
N GLU A 138 -8.02 -8.25 15.01
CA GLU A 138 -7.36 -8.94 16.12
C GLU A 138 -6.29 -8.01 16.74
N VAL A 139 -6.17 -7.98 18.07
CA VAL A 139 -5.17 -7.18 18.77
C VAL A 139 -3.79 -7.82 18.64
N VAL A 140 -2.89 -7.17 17.93
CA VAL A 140 -1.53 -7.67 17.67
C VAL A 140 -0.46 -6.97 18.51
N GLY A 141 -0.79 -5.83 19.12
CA GLY A 141 0.12 -5.06 19.95
C GLY A 141 -0.55 -3.83 20.57
N PHE A 142 0.23 -2.96 21.13
CA PHE A 142 -0.23 -1.76 21.82
C PHE A 142 0.69 -0.58 21.56
N GLY A 143 0.09 0.61 21.43
CA GLY A 143 0.75 1.88 21.57
C GLY A 143 0.46 2.46 22.95
N ALA A 144 1.47 3.07 23.58
CA ALA A 144 1.36 3.60 24.91
C ALA A 144 1.93 5.02 25.01
N ARG A 145 1.19 5.94 25.62
CA ARG A 145 1.61 7.32 25.87
C ARG A 145 1.88 7.55 27.35
N LYS A 146 3.02 8.13 27.71
CA LYS A 146 3.33 8.48 29.09
C LYS A 146 2.40 9.56 29.63
N LEU A 147 2.08 9.49 30.90
CA LEU A 147 1.22 10.43 31.62
C LEU A 147 2.00 11.32 32.60
N SER A 148 3.17 10.88 33.07
CA SER A 148 4.02 11.63 33.97
C SER A 148 5.28 12.12 33.26
N GLU A 149 5.76 13.31 33.62
CA GLU A 149 7.08 13.83 33.17
C GLU A 149 8.24 13.09 33.86
N ASP A 150 8.01 12.45 35.00
CA ASP A 150 9.00 11.62 35.71
C ASP A 150 9.31 10.32 34.97
N ASP A 151 8.44 9.87 34.04
CA ASP A 151 8.73 8.73 33.16
C ASP A 151 9.87 9.11 32.19
N GLN A 152 11.06 8.55 32.44
CA GLN A 152 12.26 8.78 31.61
C GLN A 152 12.18 8.10 30.23
N GLY A 153 11.13 7.28 29.98
CA GLY A 153 10.90 6.64 28.68
C GLY A 153 10.37 7.61 27.62
N PRO A 154 10.29 7.15 26.38
CA PRO A 154 9.79 7.96 25.29
C PRO A 154 8.32 8.37 25.50
N LYS A 155 7.92 9.55 24.97
CA LYS A 155 6.54 10.04 25.02
C LYS A 155 5.54 8.99 24.52
N TYR A 156 5.86 8.32 23.43
CA TYR A 156 5.13 7.17 22.90
C TYR A 156 6.03 5.93 22.88
N LEU A 157 5.52 4.83 23.38
CA LEU A 157 6.17 3.52 23.43
C LEU A 157 5.24 2.48 22.80
N ASN A 158 5.69 1.83 21.75
CA ASN A 158 4.92 0.79 21.07
C ASN A 158 5.43 -0.61 21.44
N THR A 159 4.60 -1.63 21.24
CA THR A 159 5.05 -3.02 21.27
C THR A 159 6.26 -3.19 20.34
N SER A 160 7.26 -3.96 20.78
CA SER A 160 8.39 -4.36 19.94
C SER A 160 7.92 -5.31 18.83
N GLU A 161 8.77 -5.59 17.85
CA GLU A 161 8.51 -6.66 16.87
C GLU A 161 8.25 -7.98 17.59
N THR A 162 7.18 -8.67 17.19
CA THR A 162 6.77 -9.97 17.74
C THR A 162 6.37 -10.91 16.61
N PRO A 163 6.15 -12.20 16.88
CA PRO A 163 5.64 -13.13 15.86
C PRO A 163 4.30 -12.72 15.24
N ILE A 164 3.51 -11.89 15.94
CA ILE A 164 2.18 -11.43 15.48
C ILE A 164 2.13 -9.93 15.15
N TYR A 165 3.19 -9.17 15.40
CA TYR A 165 3.23 -7.73 15.19
C TYR A 165 4.51 -7.29 14.47
N LYS A 166 4.35 -6.75 13.28
CA LYS A 166 5.41 -6.09 12.51
C LYS A 166 4.95 -4.68 12.19
N LYS A 167 5.72 -3.68 12.65
CA LYS A 167 5.36 -2.25 12.50
C LYS A 167 5.17 -1.84 11.05
N SER A 168 5.95 -2.40 10.12
CA SER A 168 5.85 -2.12 8.70
C SER A 168 4.60 -2.71 8.04
N GLN A 169 3.89 -3.62 8.71
CA GLN A 169 2.75 -4.35 8.16
C GLN A 169 1.41 -4.00 8.82
N VAL A 170 1.40 -2.99 9.69
CA VAL A 170 0.20 -2.60 10.42
C VAL A 170 0.00 -1.09 10.37
N LEU A 171 -1.22 -0.68 10.06
CA LEU A 171 -1.67 0.70 10.17
C LEU A 171 -2.76 0.79 11.25
N TYR A 172 -2.57 1.68 12.22
CA TYR A 172 -3.55 1.91 13.28
C TYR A 172 -4.85 2.48 12.70
N GLY A 173 -5.98 1.96 13.14
CA GLY A 173 -7.30 2.34 12.66
C GLY A 173 -7.75 1.66 11.37
N LEU A 174 -6.88 0.84 10.73
CA LEU A 174 -7.20 0.18 9.47
C LEU A 174 -8.36 -0.81 9.59
N ASP A 175 -8.48 -1.51 10.72
CA ASP A 175 -9.59 -2.40 11.04
C ASP A 175 -10.95 -1.70 10.92
N LYS A 176 -11.03 -0.42 11.33
CA LYS A 176 -12.21 0.43 11.25
C LYS A 176 -12.38 1.07 9.87
N ALA A 177 -11.29 1.54 9.28
CA ALA A 177 -11.29 2.34 8.05
C ALA A 177 -11.44 1.51 6.76
N LYS A 178 -11.06 0.23 6.75
CA LYS A 178 -10.92 -0.61 5.55
C LYS A 178 -12.15 -0.62 4.62
N LYS A 179 -13.37 -0.66 5.17
CA LYS A 179 -14.61 -0.67 4.37
C LYS A 179 -14.84 0.67 3.68
N GLU A 180 -14.62 1.74 4.42
CA GLU A 180 -14.77 3.11 3.91
C GLU A 180 -13.67 3.45 2.90
N ILE A 181 -12.42 2.99 3.13
CA ILE A 181 -11.32 3.12 2.18
C ILE A 181 -11.67 2.45 0.86
N ALA A 182 -12.14 1.19 0.91
CA ALA A 182 -12.53 0.45 -0.28
C ALA A 182 -13.72 1.08 -1.02
N SER A 183 -14.70 1.61 -0.28
CA SER A 183 -15.89 2.27 -0.84
C SER A 183 -15.58 3.61 -1.47
N LYS A 184 -14.85 4.47 -0.74
CA LYS A 184 -14.52 5.84 -1.16
C LYS A 184 -13.28 5.90 -2.05
N ARG A 185 -12.52 4.82 -2.12
CA ARG A 185 -11.19 4.76 -2.78
C ARG A 185 -10.27 5.89 -2.31
N GLN A 186 -10.34 6.20 -1.04
CA GLN A 186 -9.59 7.28 -0.42
C GLN A 186 -9.06 6.80 0.92
N VAL A 187 -7.81 7.10 1.23
CA VAL A 187 -7.21 6.92 2.55
C VAL A 187 -6.57 8.23 3.00
N VAL A 188 -6.75 8.55 4.28
CA VAL A 188 -6.10 9.69 4.94
C VAL A 188 -5.07 9.13 5.91
N VAL A 189 -3.80 9.44 5.71
CA VAL A 189 -2.69 9.02 6.56
C VAL A 189 -2.33 10.17 7.49
N VAL A 190 -2.55 9.97 8.78
CA VAL A 190 -2.23 10.92 9.86
C VAL A 190 -1.04 10.42 10.69
N GLU A 191 -0.52 11.23 11.62
CA GLU A 191 0.72 10.90 12.34
C GLU A 191 0.51 9.93 13.51
N GLY A 192 -0.58 10.08 14.30
CA GLY A 192 -0.71 9.37 15.56
C GLY A 192 -2.09 8.82 15.89
N TYR A 193 -2.17 8.15 17.05
CA TYR A 193 -3.39 7.50 17.55
C TYR A 193 -4.52 8.50 17.79
N THR A 194 -4.21 9.64 18.40
CA THR A 194 -5.15 10.71 18.70
C THR A 194 -5.69 11.37 17.43
N ASP A 195 -4.87 11.46 16.39
CA ASP A 195 -5.26 12.06 15.12
C ASP A 195 -6.23 11.17 14.35
N VAL A 196 -5.99 9.83 14.38
CA VAL A 196 -6.95 8.86 13.84
C VAL A 196 -8.28 8.96 14.59
N MET A 197 -8.26 9.02 15.93
CA MET A 197 -9.49 9.17 16.72
C MET A 197 -10.22 10.46 16.36
N ALA A 198 -9.51 11.59 16.31
CA ALA A 198 -10.07 12.88 15.96
C ALA A 198 -10.67 12.89 14.54
N ALA A 199 -9.96 12.32 13.58
CA ALA A 199 -10.41 12.22 12.20
C ALA A 199 -11.70 11.40 12.08
N HIS A 200 -11.76 10.22 12.71
CA HIS A 200 -12.96 9.38 12.70
C HIS A 200 -14.16 10.08 13.35
N LEU A 201 -13.96 10.77 14.48
CA LEU A 201 -15.02 11.54 15.14
C LEU A 201 -15.49 12.70 14.28
N ALA A 202 -14.61 13.33 13.52
CA ALA A 202 -14.95 14.38 12.57
C ALA A 202 -15.63 13.87 11.29
N GLY A 203 -15.80 12.56 11.12
CA GLY A 203 -16.40 11.93 9.92
C GLY A 203 -15.41 11.57 8.82
N VAL A 204 -14.10 11.76 9.04
CA VAL A 204 -13.02 11.28 8.14
C VAL A 204 -12.68 9.84 8.50
N THR A 205 -13.62 8.94 8.20
CA THR A 205 -13.57 7.52 8.61
C THR A 205 -12.58 6.66 7.83
N THR A 206 -11.85 7.26 6.88
CA THR A 206 -10.77 6.62 6.11
C THR A 206 -9.38 6.89 6.70
N ALA A 207 -9.31 7.53 7.88
CA ALA A 207 -8.05 7.89 8.51
C ALA A 207 -7.35 6.68 9.16
N VAL A 208 -6.04 6.60 8.94
CA VAL A 208 -5.12 5.58 9.49
C VAL A 208 -3.79 6.24 9.89
N ALA A 209 -3.01 5.59 10.75
CA ALA A 209 -1.67 6.06 11.11
C ALA A 209 -0.65 4.93 11.14
N THR A 210 0.63 5.27 10.97
CA THR A 210 1.73 4.33 11.21
C THR A 210 1.96 4.14 12.70
N CYS A 211 2.52 3.00 13.08
CA CYS A 211 2.75 2.64 14.49
C CYS A 211 4.19 2.96 14.94
N GLY A 212 4.60 4.23 14.82
CA GLY A 212 5.94 4.68 15.22
C GLY A 212 7.06 4.20 14.30
N THR A 213 6.77 4.07 13.03
CA THR A 213 7.72 3.83 11.95
C THR A 213 7.40 4.76 10.77
N ALA A 214 8.36 4.96 9.87
CA ALA A 214 8.10 5.67 8.63
C ALA A 214 7.08 4.90 7.77
N PHE A 215 6.27 5.62 7.02
CA PHE A 215 5.40 5.04 6.02
C PHE A 215 6.28 4.44 4.91
N GLY A 216 6.08 3.17 4.56
CA GLY A 216 6.98 2.44 3.64
C GLY A 216 6.26 1.39 2.80
N ASP A 217 7.06 0.59 2.07
CA ASP A 217 6.60 -0.32 1.01
C ASP A 217 5.51 -1.31 1.42
N ASP A 218 5.59 -1.87 2.62
CA ASP A 218 4.58 -2.80 3.11
C ASP A 218 3.24 -2.09 3.38
N HIS A 219 3.28 -0.86 3.93
CA HIS A 219 2.07 -0.03 4.09
C HIS A 219 1.45 0.31 2.73
N ILE A 220 2.28 0.66 1.72
CA ILE A 220 1.85 0.93 0.35
C ILE A 220 1.13 -0.29 -0.24
N LYS A 221 1.69 -1.49 -0.10
CA LYS A 221 1.06 -2.73 -0.60
C LYS A 221 -0.32 -2.97 0.02
N ILE A 222 -0.45 -2.77 1.34
CA ILE A 222 -1.71 -2.94 2.06
C ILE A 222 -2.76 -1.97 1.50
N LEU A 223 -2.41 -0.69 1.38
CA LEU A 223 -3.34 0.34 0.90
C LEU A 223 -3.70 0.16 -0.58
N ARG A 224 -2.75 -0.21 -1.43
CA ARG A 224 -3.01 -0.51 -2.85
C ARG A 224 -4.07 -1.61 -3.00
N ASN A 225 -3.96 -2.69 -2.24
CA ASN A 225 -4.94 -3.76 -2.26
C ASN A 225 -6.35 -3.29 -1.84
N LEU A 226 -6.45 -2.39 -0.85
CA LEU A 226 -7.72 -1.84 -0.39
C LEU A 226 -8.31 -0.80 -1.35
N LEU A 227 -7.47 0.04 -1.92
CA LEU A 227 -7.87 1.06 -2.88
C LEU A 227 -8.25 0.47 -4.25
N MET A 228 -8.04 -0.86 -4.44
CA MET A 228 -8.15 -1.51 -5.75
C MET A 228 -7.35 -0.72 -6.79
N ASP A 229 -6.07 -0.46 -6.43
CA ASP A 229 -5.14 0.36 -7.20
C ASP A 229 -4.77 -0.37 -8.50
N ASP A 230 -5.73 -0.35 -9.42
CA ASP A 230 -5.54 -0.76 -10.80
C ASP A 230 -4.97 0.41 -11.61
N ASP A 231 -4.46 0.14 -12.81
CA ASP A 231 -3.84 1.14 -13.72
C ASP A 231 -4.76 2.34 -14.08
N ALA A 232 -5.96 2.42 -13.49
CA ALA A 232 -6.96 3.45 -13.79
C ALA A 232 -6.88 4.70 -12.89
N PHE A 233 -5.87 4.87 -12.05
CA PHE A 233 -5.62 6.06 -11.19
C PHE A 233 -6.84 6.51 -10.37
N ARG A 234 -7.62 5.59 -9.78
CA ARG A 234 -8.91 5.91 -9.17
C ARG A 234 -8.89 6.07 -7.66
N GLY A 235 -7.77 5.77 -7.01
CA GLY A 235 -7.62 5.90 -5.57
C GLY A 235 -6.90 7.19 -5.17
N GLU A 236 -7.15 7.67 -3.97
CA GLU A 236 -6.47 8.82 -3.38
C GLU A 236 -5.78 8.43 -2.07
N VAL A 237 -4.51 8.78 -1.94
CA VAL A 237 -3.77 8.74 -0.68
C VAL A 237 -3.50 10.18 -0.25
N ILE A 238 -4.05 10.58 0.89
CA ILE A 238 -3.93 11.94 1.41
C ILE A 238 -3.09 11.87 2.68
N PHE A 239 -1.90 12.46 2.65
CA PHE A 239 -1.09 12.62 3.85
C PHE A 239 -1.46 13.93 4.55
N THR A 240 -1.72 13.86 5.84
CA THR A 240 -1.79 15.07 6.67
C THR A 240 -0.49 15.19 7.45
N PHE A 241 0.11 16.36 7.37
CA PHE A 241 1.33 16.67 8.10
C PHE A 241 1.12 17.94 8.92
N ASP A 242 1.76 17.98 10.08
CA ASP A 242 1.87 19.22 10.84
C ASP A 242 2.59 20.26 9.96
N GLY A 243 2.16 21.51 10.02
CA GLY A 243 2.73 22.59 9.19
C GLY A 243 4.17 22.94 9.54
N ASP A 244 4.81 22.18 10.44
CA ASP A 244 6.17 22.39 10.91
C ASP A 244 7.25 21.83 9.93
N ALA A 245 8.53 22.08 10.24
CA ALA A 245 9.65 21.61 9.44
C ALA A 245 9.78 20.08 9.40
N ALA A 246 9.32 19.37 10.43
CA ALA A 246 9.36 17.91 10.48
C ALA A 246 8.28 17.31 9.56
N GLY A 247 7.07 17.85 9.59
CA GLY A 247 5.98 17.47 8.69
C GLY A 247 6.32 17.75 7.22
N GLN A 248 6.93 18.91 6.91
CA GLN A 248 7.42 19.22 5.57
C GLN A 248 8.47 18.20 5.09
N LYS A 249 9.38 17.79 5.97
CA LYS A 249 10.39 16.76 5.65
C LYS A 249 9.74 15.38 5.46
N ALA A 250 8.70 15.06 6.22
CA ALA A 250 7.94 13.83 6.05
C ALA A 250 7.20 13.82 4.71
N ALA A 251 6.59 14.94 4.31
CA ALA A 251 5.96 15.10 3.00
C ALA A 251 6.96 14.92 1.84
N LEU A 252 8.17 15.46 1.94
CA LEU A 252 9.20 15.28 0.92
C LEU A 252 9.70 13.83 0.84
N ARG A 253 9.76 13.10 1.97
CA ARG A 253 10.04 11.66 1.94
C ARG A 253 8.92 10.86 1.28
N ALA A 254 7.66 11.22 1.57
CA ALA A 254 6.52 10.61 0.89
C ALA A 254 6.55 10.87 -0.63
N TYR A 255 7.12 12.00 -1.08
CA TYR A 255 7.35 12.28 -2.50
C TYR A 255 8.32 11.27 -3.15
N ASP A 256 9.41 10.88 -2.46
CA ASP A 256 10.34 9.87 -2.98
C ASP A 256 9.67 8.49 -3.09
N ASP A 257 8.71 8.20 -2.20
CA ASP A 257 7.94 6.96 -2.19
C ASP A 257 6.68 7.00 -3.10
N ASP A 258 6.21 8.19 -3.51
CA ASP A 258 5.03 8.38 -4.38
C ASP A 258 5.15 7.61 -5.70
N GLN A 259 6.36 7.45 -6.19
CA GLN A 259 6.67 6.66 -7.37
C GLN A 259 6.18 5.18 -7.28
N LYS A 260 5.84 4.69 -6.08
CA LYS A 260 5.38 3.32 -5.84
C LYS A 260 3.86 3.20 -5.86
N PHE A 261 3.14 4.33 -5.73
CA PHE A 261 1.70 4.36 -5.91
C PHE A 261 1.33 4.53 -7.39
N VAL A 262 0.28 3.86 -7.82
CA VAL A 262 -0.41 4.12 -9.08
C VAL A 262 -1.52 5.15 -8.86
N THR A 263 -2.06 5.21 -7.64
CA THR A 263 -3.07 6.18 -7.17
C THR A 263 -2.52 7.60 -7.08
N GLN A 264 -3.42 8.57 -7.07
CA GLN A 264 -3.05 9.97 -6.88
C GLN A 264 -2.69 10.24 -5.40
N THR A 265 -1.56 10.87 -5.18
CA THR A 265 -1.07 11.22 -3.83
C THR A 265 -1.22 12.72 -3.59
N PHE A 266 -1.80 13.04 -2.45
CA PHE A 266 -2.09 14.41 -2.01
C PHE A 266 -1.49 14.69 -0.63
N VAL A 267 -1.38 15.98 -0.33
CA VAL A 267 -1.00 16.48 0.99
C VAL A 267 -2.05 17.47 1.46
N ALA A 268 -2.47 17.35 2.70
CA ALA A 268 -3.26 18.33 3.42
C ALA A 268 -2.40 18.89 4.55
N VAL A 269 -2.05 20.18 4.47
CA VAL A 269 -1.17 20.85 5.44
C VAL A 269 -1.98 21.89 6.19
N GLU A 270 -1.97 21.79 7.52
CA GLU A 270 -2.54 22.80 8.39
C GLU A 270 -1.57 23.99 8.52
N ALA A 271 -2.07 25.21 8.20
CA ALA A 271 -1.22 26.40 8.05
C ALA A 271 -0.65 26.94 9.37
N SER A 272 -1.32 26.69 10.50
CA SER A 272 -0.90 27.17 11.83
C SER A 272 0.02 26.20 12.57
N GLY A 273 0.23 24.98 12.03
CA GLY A 273 1.06 23.94 12.63
C GLY A 273 0.35 23.10 13.67
N MET A 274 -0.97 23.15 13.74
CA MET A 274 -1.78 22.28 14.62
C MET A 274 -1.85 20.86 14.06
N ASP A 275 -1.75 19.86 14.95
CA ASP A 275 -2.08 18.49 14.59
C ASP A 275 -3.60 18.34 14.33
N PRO A 276 -4.06 17.27 13.62
CA PRO A 276 -5.48 17.05 13.35
C PRO A 276 -6.37 17.03 14.59
N CYS A 277 -5.87 16.55 15.72
CA CYS A 277 -6.59 16.54 16.98
C CYS A 277 -6.72 17.95 17.57
N GLU A 278 -5.67 18.75 17.53
CA GLU A 278 -5.67 20.15 17.97
C GLU A 278 -6.57 21.02 17.10
N LEU A 279 -6.51 20.83 15.77
CA LEU A 279 -7.37 21.52 14.82
C LEU A 279 -8.85 21.24 15.10
N ARG A 280 -9.21 19.98 15.34
CA ARG A 280 -10.58 19.60 15.69
C ARG A 280 -11.04 20.26 17.00
N GLN A 281 -10.16 20.32 18.00
CA GLN A 281 -10.48 20.97 19.29
C GLN A 281 -10.69 22.47 19.17
N ALA A 282 -9.84 23.14 18.41
CA ALA A 282 -9.87 24.59 18.28
C ALA A 282 -11.00 25.07 17.37
N HIS A 283 -11.30 24.35 16.29
CA HIS A 283 -12.16 24.80 15.20
C HIS A 283 -13.30 23.84 14.84
N GLY A 284 -13.41 22.70 15.54
CA GLY A 284 -14.50 21.73 15.38
C GLY A 284 -14.29 20.73 14.23
N ASP A 285 -15.25 19.81 14.11
CA ASP A 285 -15.20 18.71 13.14
C ASP A 285 -15.17 19.16 11.68
N ALA A 286 -15.79 20.30 11.37
CA ALA A 286 -15.83 20.86 10.02
C ALA A 286 -14.43 21.25 9.54
N ALA A 287 -13.63 21.91 10.40
CA ALA A 287 -12.29 22.35 10.05
C ALA A 287 -11.37 21.17 9.64
N LEU A 288 -11.50 20.02 10.31
CA LEU A 288 -10.73 18.83 9.94
C LEU A 288 -11.18 18.23 8.61
N ARG A 289 -12.49 18.22 8.32
CA ARG A 289 -12.99 17.83 7.00
C ARG A 289 -12.53 18.78 5.90
N ASP A 290 -12.55 20.08 6.17
CA ASP A 290 -12.11 21.12 5.23
C ASP A 290 -10.60 21.03 4.97
N LEU A 291 -9.79 20.71 5.98
CA LEU A 291 -8.37 20.42 5.81
C LEU A 291 -8.15 19.29 4.80
N VAL A 292 -8.84 18.16 4.96
CA VAL A 292 -8.74 17.02 4.03
C VAL A 292 -9.28 17.38 2.64
N ALA A 293 -10.34 18.19 2.57
CA ALA A 293 -10.91 18.65 1.29
C ALA A 293 -9.99 19.62 0.54
N SER A 294 -9.22 20.45 1.26
CA SER A 294 -8.26 21.41 0.70
C SER A 294 -6.93 20.81 0.27
N ARG A 295 -6.82 19.49 0.26
CA ARG A 295 -5.61 18.77 -0.17
C ARG A 295 -5.11 19.22 -1.52
N ILE A 296 -3.80 19.27 -1.67
CA ILE A 296 -3.11 19.59 -2.94
C ILE A 296 -2.28 18.38 -3.40
N PRO A 297 -2.02 18.24 -4.73
CA PRO A 297 -1.13 17.19 -5.22
C PRO A 297 0.23 17.24 -4.55
N LEU A 298 0.77 16.08 -4.18
CA LEU A 298 2.08 15.98 -3.50
C LEU A 298 3.22 16.58 -4.34
N PHE A 299 3.17 16.41 -5.66
CA PHE A 299 4.12 17.04 -6.59
C PHE A 299 4.09 18.57 -6.50
N GLU A 300 2.90 19.15 -6.50
CA GLU A 300 2.71 20.60 -6.36
C GLU A 300 3.29 21.09 -5.03
N PHE A 301 2.97 20.40 -3.93
CA PHE A 301 3.49 20.74 -2.60
C PHE A 301 5.01 20.70 -2.56
N ALA A 302 5.62 19.63 -3.08
CA ALA A 302 7.07 19.45 -3.10
C ALA A 302 7.77 20.54 -3.91
N ILE A 303 7.27 20.85 -5.11
CA ILE A 303 7.82 21.93 -5.95
C ILE A 303 7.68 23.29 -5.26
N ARG A 304 6.50 23.61 -4.74
CA ARG A 304 6.27 24.89 -4.02
C ARG A 304 7.15 25.03 -2.78
N THR A 305 7.41 23.94 -2.07
CA THR A 305 8.30 23.91 -0.90
C THR A 305 9.74 24.19 -1.31
N GLU A 306 10.20 23.64 -2.44
CA GLU A 306 11.53 23.93 -2.97
C GLU A 306 11.65 25.38 -3.43
N LEU A 307 10.64 25.90 -4.14
CA LEU A 307 10.60 27.30 -4.59
C LEU A 307 10.72 28.31 -3.44
N LYS A 308 10.12 28.03 -2.28
CA LYS A 308 10.21 28.91 -1.08
C LYS A 308 11.64 29.12 -0.56
N LYS A 309 12.60 28.25 -0.91
CA LYS A 309 13.99 28.37 -0.52
C LYS A 309 14.78 29.39 -1.34
N HIS A 310 14.17 29.90 -2.43
CA HIS A 310 14.81 30.76 -3.40
C HIS A 310 14.18 32.17 -3.42
N ASN A 311 15.02 33.18 -3.68
CA ASN A 311 14.51 34.54 -3.89
C ASN A 311 14.02 34.72 -5.34
N LEU A 312 12.71 34.52 -5.57
CA LEU A 312 12.11 34.63 -6.89
C LEU A 312 11.99 36.07 -7.42
N GLN A 313 12.36 37.09 -6.63
CA GLN A 313 12.36 38.48 -7.07
C GLN A 313 13.60 38.81 -7.94
N THR A 314 14.67 38.01 -7.87
CA THR A 314 15.88 38.18 -8.65
C THR A 314 15.94 37.20 -9.82
N ALA A 315 16.62 37.60 -10.90
CA ALA A 315 16.80 36.72 -12.07
C ALA A 315 17.62 35.47 -11.69
N GLU A 316 18.69 35.65 -10.93
CA GLU A 316 19.55 34.56 -10.45
C GLU A 316 18.78 33.60 -9.53
N GLY A 317 17.94 34.14 -8.65
CA GLY A 317 17.10 33.34 -7.77
C GLY A 317 16.09 32.48 -8.53
N ARG A 318 15.47 33.01 -9.60
CA ARG A 318 14.57 32.25 -10.47
C ARG A 318 15.30 31.15 -11.26
N VAL A 319 16.50 31.43 -11.77
CA VAL A 319 17.32 30.43 -12.47
C VAL A 319 17.76 29.32 -11.53
N ASN A 320 18.20 29.64 -10.31
CA ASN A 320 18.55 28.65 -9.30
C ASN A 320 17.33 27.80 -8.90
N ALA A 321 16.17 28.42 -8.71
CA ALA A 321 14.92 27.74 -8.44
C ALA A 321 14.52 26.78 -9.57
N LEU A 322 14.64 27.22 -10.84
CA LEU A 322 14.40 26.36 -12.01
C LEU A 322 15.35 25.16 -12.02
N THR A 323 16.63 25.38 -11.76
CA THR A 323 17.64 24.29 -11.73
C THR A 323 17.28 23.21 -10.70
N ASN A 324 16.74 23.58 -9.54
CA ASN A 324 16.39 22.64 -8.48
C ASN A 324 15.02 21.99 -8.68
N THR A 325 14.07 22.66 -9.34
CA THR A 325 12.70 22.16 -9.52
C THR A 325 12.46 21.44 -10.85
N ALA A 326 13.24 21.77 -11.90
CA ALA A 326 13.11 21.09 -13.18
C ALA A 326 13.32 19.56 -13.11
N PRO A 327 14.26 19.00 -12.29
CA PRO A 327 14.39 17.56 -12.08
C PRO A 327 13.12 16.94 -11.48
N MET A 328 12.43 17.65 -10.58
CA MET A 328 11.21 17.16 -9.95
C MET A 328 10.10 16.97 -10.98
N VAL A 329 9.94 17.94 -11.90
CA VAL A 329 8.96 17.85 -12.99
C VAL A 329 9.37 16.78 -14.03
N ALA A 330 10.67 16.69 -14.35
CA ALA A 330 11.19 15.69 -15.30
C ALA A 330 10.94 14.24 -14.82
N ASN A 331 10.96 14.01 -13.50
CA ASN A 331 10.76 12.71 -12.88
C ASN A 331 9.28 12.28 -12.77
N ILE A 332 8.31 13.14 -13.10
CA ILE A 332 6.88 12.75 -13.12
C ILE A 332 6.69 11.61 -14.12
N LYS A 333 6.26 10.44 -13.65
CA LYS A 333 6.08 9.23 -14.51
C LYS A 333 5.00 9.43 -15.57
N ASN A 334 3.89 10.06 -15.20
CA ASN A 334 2.81 10.33 -16.12
C ASN A 334 3.22 11.41 -17.14
N LYS A 335 3.52 10.98 -18.37
CA LYS A 335 3.97 11.87 -19.45
C LYS A 335 2.93 12.94 -19.82
N ALA A 336 1.64 12.69 -19.60
CA ALA A 336 0.58 13.66 -19.87
C ALA A 336 0.53 14.80 -18.83
N LEU A 337 0.95 14.54 -17.59
CA LEU A 337 1.01 15.56 -16.54
C LEU A 337 2.23 16.49 -16.66
N ARG A 338 3.33 16.02 -17.23
CA ARG A 338 4.57 16.83 -17.32
C ARG A 338 4.36 18.19 -17.99
N PRO A 339 3.71 18.30 -19.17
CA PRO A 339 3.48 19.61 -19.81
C PRO A 339 2.66 20.56 -18.94
N GLU A 340 1.69 20.04 -18.20
CA GLU A 340 0.89 20.87 -17.29
C GLU A 340 1.73 21.39 -16.11
N TYR A 341 2.58 20.54 -15.51
CA TYR A 341 3.50 21.00 -14.49
C TYR A 341 4.60 21.94 -15.01
N VAL A 342 5.02 21.82 -16.28
CA VAL A 342 5.91 22.80 -16.91
C VAL A 342 5.25 24.17 -16.97
N LYS A 343 3.98 24.24 -17.40
CA LYS A 343 3.21 25.51 -17.42
C LYS A 343 3.06 26.09 -16.02
N GLN A 344 2.70 25.26 -15.03
CA GLN A 344 2.56 25.66 -13.64
C GLN A 344 3.89 26.17 -13.06
N LEU A 345 5.00 25.47 -13.32
CA LEU A 345 6.33 25.86 -12.85
C LEU A 345 6.75 27.20 -13.47
N ALA A 346 6.52 27.40 -14.77
CA ALA A 346 6.78 28.67 -15.44
C ALA A 346 6.00 29.84 -14.78
N LEU A 347 4.71 29.61 -14.48
CA LEU A 347 3.88 30.58 -13.77
C LEU A 347 4.42 30.89 -12.36
N TRP A 348 4.80 29.88 -11.59
CA TRP A 348 5.31 30.08 -10.23
C TRP A 348 6.68 30.76 -10.20
N LEU A 349 7.51 30.53 -11.21
CA LEU A 349 8.81 31.18 -11.36
C LEU A 349 8.70 32.62 -11.93
N GLY A 350 7.55 32.98 -12.55
CA GLY A 350 7.44 34.21 -13.32
C GLY A 350 8.38 34.23 -14.54
N MET A 351 8.49 33.10 -15.23
CA MET A 351 9.34 32.90 -16.42
C MET A 351 8.50 32.49 -17.62
N ASP A 352 9.04 32.69 -18.82
CA ASP A 352 8.44 32.16 -20.04
C ASP A 352 8.48 30.62 -20.03
N ILE A 353 7.55 29.98 -20.77
CA ILE A 353 7.40 28.51 -20.78
C ILE A 353 8.61 27.84 -21.45
N ASP A 354 9.17 28.43 -22.53
CA ASP A 354 10.21 27.81 -23.34
C ASP A 354 11.51 27.50 -22.58
N PRO A 355 12.07 28.39 -21.76
CA PRO A 355 13.23 28.08 -20.91
C PRO A 355 12.94 26.94 -19.91
N VAL A 356 11.74 26.92 -19.33
CA VAL A 356 11.34 25.89 -18.37
C VAL A 356 11.15 24.54 -19.04
N LEU A 357 10.48 24.52 -20.20
CA LEU A 357 10.31 23.33 -21.02
C LEU A 357 11.67 22.76 -21.46
N SER A 358 12.58 23.64 -21.91
CA SER A 358 13.94 23.25 -22.32
C SER A 358 14.71 22.62 -21.16
N ALA A 359 14.68 23.22 -19.98
CA ALA A 359 15.34 22.70 -18.78
C ALA A 359 14.79 21.32 -18.37
N VAL A 360 13.46 21.17 -18.33
CA VAL A 360 12.80 19.90 -17.97
C VAL A 360 13.09 18.82 -19.02
N THR A 361 13.02 19.16 -20.32
CA THR A 361 13.27 18.20 -21.42
C THR A 361 14.73 17.77 -21.46
N GLN A 362 15.66 18.69 -21.23
CA GLN A 362 17.10 18.39 -21.18
C GLN A 362 17.44 17.42 -20.04
N ILE A 363 16.77 17.55 -18.89
CA ILE A 363 16.95 16.65 -17.74
C ILE A 363 16.26 15.32 -18.02
N ALA A 364 15.02 15.33 -18.52
CA ALA A 364 14.31 14.12 -18.92
C ALA A 364 15.08 13.32 -19.98
N GLY A 365 15.75 14.01 -20.91
CA GLY A 365 16.68 13.39 -21.87
C GLY A 365 17.97 12.87 -21.21
N LYS A 366 18.51 13.55 -20.19
CA LYS A 366 19.71 13.14 -19.45
C LYS A 366 19.43 12.08 -18.39
N GLY A 367 18.24 12.03 -17.82
CA GLY A 367 17.81 11.00 -16.87
C GLY A 367 17.74 9.60 -17.48
N PHE A 368 17.64 9.52 -18.80
CA PHE A 368 17.90 8.30 -19.59
C PHE A 368 19.39 8.12 -19.93
N SER A 369 20.26 9.05 -19.57
CA SER A 369 21.68 9.07 -19.93
C SER A 369 22.67 9.02 -18.75
N ALA A 370 22.21 8.73 -17.52
CA ALA A 370 23.11 8.42 -16.41
C ALA A 370 23.40 6.91 -16.41
N LYS A 371 24.41 6.52 -17.19
CA LYS A 371 24.89 5.17 -17.51
C LYS A 371 24.03 4.40 -18.52
N SER A 372 24.01 4.89 -19.71
CA SER A 372 24.08 4.05 -20.88
C SER A 372 25.04 4.74 -21.86
N GLU A 373 26.16 4.10 -22.12
CA GLU A 373 26.72 4.08 -23.46
C GLU A 373 25.57 4.08 -24.46
N PRO A 374 25.72 4.57 -25.71
CA PRO A 374 24.63 4.55 -26.68
C PRO A 374 24.16 3.10 -26.78
N VAL A 375 23.14 2.77 -26.04
CA VAL A 375 22.41 1.53 -26.23
C VAL A 375 21.70 1.74 -27.56
N VAL A 376 22.31 1.26 -28.60
CA VAL A 376 21.59 0.59 -29.69
C VAL A 376 20.49 -0.18 -28.99
N GLY A 377 19.24 0.27 -29.17
CA GLY A 377 18.11 -0.10 -28.32
C GLY A 377 18.18 -1.56 -27.97
N ASN A 378 18.20 -1.86 -26.67
CA ASN A 378 18.14 -3.25 -26.23
C ASN A 378 16.74 -3.72 -26.60
N TRP A 379 16.61 -4.20 -27.82
CA TRP A 379 15.36 -4.71 -28.39
C TRP A 379 14.82 -5.88 -27.56
N LYS A 380 15.70 -6.55 -26.77
CA LYS A 380 15.35 -7.63 -25.88
C LYS A 380 14.69 -7.12 -24.59
N PRO A 381 13.52 -7.68 -24.22
CA PRO A 381 12.88 -7.41 -22.94
C PRO A 381 13.72 -7.93 -21.77
N ASP A 382 13.70 -7.23 -20.63
CA ASP A 382 14.35 -7.70 -19.41
C ASP A 382 13.61 -8.95 -18.88
N PRO A 383 14.29 -10.10 -18.74
CA PRO A 383 13.67 -11.33 -18.23
C PRO A 383 13.14 -11.23 -16.80
N LYS A 384 13.56 -10.23 -16.04
CA LYS A 384 13.16 -9.99 -14.64
C LYS A 384 12.04 -8.97 -14.50
N GLU A 385 11.60 -8.35 -15.58
CA GLU A 385 10.53 -7.37 -15.53
C GLU A 385 9.20 -8.04 -15.16
N PRO A 386 8.60 -7.71 -13.99
CA PRO A 386 7.43 -8.43 -13.46
C PRO A 386 6.22 -8.40 -14.40
N THR A 387 6.05 -7.30 -15.15
CA THR A 387 4.94 -7.10 -16.08
C THR A 387 5.03 -7.99 -17.32
N LEU A 388 6.25 -8.43 -17.68
CA LEU A 388 6.53 -9.24 -18.87
C LEU A 388 6.72 -10.74 -18.57
N ILE A 389 6.77 -11.15 -17.30
CA ILE A 389 6.98 -12.55 -16.91
C ILE A 389 5.90 -13.45 -17.51
N LEU A 390 4.63 -13.05 -17.42
CA LEU A 390 3.52 -13.84 -17.95
C LEU A 390 3.57 -13.96 -19.47
N GLU A 391 3.84 -12.85 -20.18
CA GLU A 391 4.01 -12.84 -21.64
C GLU A 391 5.15 -13.79 -22.06
N ARG A 392 6.28 -13.74 -21.32
CA ARG A 392 7.45 -14.60 -21.54
C ARG A 392 7.11 -16.08 -21.35
N GLU A 393 6.39 -16.43 -20.28
CA GLU A 393 5.99 -17.81 -19.99
C GLU A 393 5.05 -18.37 -21.05
N VAL A 394 4.09 -17.60 -21.54
CA VAL A 394 3.18 -18.02 -22.60
C VAL A 394 3.92 -18.24 -23.92
N LEU A 395 4.89 -17.39 -24.26
CA LEU A 395 5.73 -17.57 -25.46
C LEU A 395 6.60 -18.83 -25.36
N LYS A 396 7.21 -19.10 -24.19
CA LYS A 396 7.95 -20.34 -23.94
C LYS A 396 7.07 -21.57 -24.13
N ALA A 397 5.88 -21.55 -23.52
CA ALA A 397 4.93 -22.65 -23.67
C ALA A 397 4.55 -22.89 -25.15
N LYS A 398 4.32 -21.83 -25.91
CA LYS A 398 4.00 -21.94 -27.34
C LYS A 398 5.16 -22.52 -28.16
N LEU A 399 6.41 -22.19 -27.82
CA LEU A 399 7.59 -22.68 -28.55
C LEU A 399 7.97 -24.10 -28.16
N GLN A 400 7.87 -24.45 -26.86
CA GLN A 400 8.38 -25.73 -26.34
C GLN A 400 7.33 -26.84 -26.30
N VAL A 401 6.05 -26.51 -26.07
CA VAL A 401 4.94 -27.45 -25.99
C VAL A 401 3.72 -26.99 -26.82
N PRO A 402 3.88 -26.79 -28.13
CA PRO A 402 2.85 -26.16 -28.98
C PRO A 402 1.52 -26.92 -28.99
N THR A 403 1.53 -28.23 -28.75
CA THR A 403 0.32 -29.09 -28.70
C THR A 403 -0.57 -28.78 -27.51
N LEU A 404 -0.03 -28.24 -26.41
CA LEU A 404 -0.78 -27.89 -25.20
C LEU A 404 -1.34 -26.46 -25.21
N THR A 405 -1.11 -25.67 -26.27
CA THR A 405 -1.49 -24.26 -26.34
C THR A 405 -2.83 -24.04 -27.05
N SER A 406 -3.88 -24.76 -26.68
CA SER A 406 -5.21 -24.74 -27.33
C SER A 406 -5.84 -23.34 -27.39
N GLY A 407 -5.66 -22.50 -26.35
CA GLY A 407 -6.20 -21.12 -26.28
C GLY A 407 -5.34 -20.04 -26.95
N TRP A 408 -4.25 -20.39 -27.62
CA TRP A 408 -3.36 -19.41 -28.24
C TRP A 408 -4.03 -18.54 -29.30
N ASN A 409 -4.86 -19.14 -30.15
CA ASN A 409 -5.54 -18.44 -31.25
C ASN A 409 -6.63 -17.47 -30.78
N ASP A 410 -7.11 -17.64 -29.57
CA ASP A 410 -8.14 -16.78 -28.97
C ASP A 410 -7.54 -15.51 -28.33
N LEU A 411 -6.20 -15.42 -28.22
CA LEU A 411 -5.52 -14.28 -27.63
C LEU A 411 -5.67 -13.02 -28.51
N PRO A 412 -6.20 -11.90 -27.97
CA PRO A 412 -6.25 -10.63 -28.71
C PRO A 412 -4.90 -10.15 -29.22
N ALA A 413 -4.89 -9.35 -30.26
CA ALA A 413 -3.65 -8.81 -30.86
C ALA A 413 -2.80 -8.02 -29.84
N ASN A 414 -3.45 -7.35 -28.89
CA ASN A 414 -2.82 -6.54 -27.83
C ASN A 414 -2.43 -7.31 -26.57
N SER A 415 -2.41 -8.65 -26.62
CA SER A 415 -2.06 -9.49 -25.45
C SER A 415 -0.62 -9.31 -25.02
N PHE A 416 0.28 -9.05 -25.96
CA PHE A 416 1.69 -8.80 -25.69
C PHE A 416 1.97 -7.29 -25.70
N SER A 417 2.55 -6.76 -24.63
CA SER A 417 2.80 -5.33 -24.48
C SER A 417 4.17 -4.90 -25.02
N HIS A 418 5.16 -5.80 -24.97
CA HIS A 418 6.51 -5.49 -25.41
C HIS A 418 6.69 -5.71 -26.93
N PRO A 419 7.28 -4.74 -27.69
CA PRO A 419 7.45 -4.85 -29.15
C PRO A 419 8.17 -6.12 -29.61
N ALA A 420 9.19 -6.59 -28.85
CA ALA A 420 9.90 -7.82 -29.18
C ALA A 420 9.01 -9.07 -29.05
N TYR A 421 8.13 -9.11 -28.04
CA TYR A 421 7.19 -10.20 -27.88
C TYR A 421 6.06 -10.17 -28.91
N GLN A 422 5.63 -8.98 -29.31
CA GLN A 422 4.68 -8.82 -30.44
C GLN A 422 5.29 -9.33 -31.77
N ALA A 423 6.55 -8.95 -32.04
CA ALA A 423 7.26 -9.42 -33.23
C ALA A 423 7.47 -10.94 -33.22
N LEU A 424 7.81 -11.51 -32.04
CA LEU A 424 7.97 -12.95 -31.88
C LEU A 424 6.63 -13.69 -32.07
N ARG A 425 5.54 -13.16 -31.51
CA ARG A 425 4.19 -13.68 -31.75
C ARG A 425 3.87 -13.72 -33.25
N GLY A 426 4.10 -12.62 -33.97
CA GLY A 426 3.88 -12.55 -35.42
C GLY A 426 4.70 -13.60 -36.19
N ALA A 427 5.97 -13.81 -35.82
CA ALA A 427 6.81 -14.85 -36.43
C ALA A 427 6.25 -16.27 -36.17
N ILE A 428 5.77 -16.54 -34.95
CA ILE A 428 5.17 -17.84 -34.59
C ILE A 428 3.86 -18.06 -35.38
N GLU A 429 3.00 -17.04 -35.52
CA GLU A 429 1.72 -17.13 -36.25
C GLU A 429 1.90 -17.35 -37.75
N THR A 430 2.99 -16.80 -38.33
CA THR A 430 3.33 -17.02 -39.75
C THR A 430 4.04 -18.36 -39.98
N GLY A 431 4.29 -19.14 -38.92
CA GLY A 431 4.99 -20.44 -39.03
C GLY A 431 6.48 -20.28 -39.38
N ALA A 432 7.07 -19.12 -39.05
CA ALA A 432 8.48 -18.87 -39.33
C ALA A 432 9.36 -19.86 -38.55
N GLN A 433 10.21 -20.58 -39.27
CA GLN A 433 11.26 -21.40 -38.68
C GLN A 433 12.47 -20.52 -38.37
N LEU A 434 13.29 -20.93 -37.39
CA LEU A 434 14.45 -20.18 -36.92
C LEU A 434 15.38 -19.72 -38.08
N GLU A 435 15.49 -20.57 -39.10
CA GLU A 435 16.34 -20.34 -40.27
C GLU A 435 15.84 -19.18 -41.18
N ASN A 436 14.53 -18.89 -41.12
CA ASN A 436 13.88 -17.91 -41.98
C ASN A 436 13.69 -16.54 -41.31
N ILE A 437 14.16 -16.37 -40.06
CA ILE A 437 14.09 -15.11 -39.32
C ILE A 437 15.31 -14.27 -39.67
N GLU A 438 15.09 -13.18 -40.45
CA GLU A 438 16.18 -12.29 -40.89
C GLU A 438 16.72 -11.38 -39.78
N ASN A 439 15.89 -11.05 -38.78
CA ASN A 439 16.29 -10.19 -37.68
C ASN A 439 17.05 -11.00 -36.61
N GLU A 440 18.35 -10.72 -36.44
CA GLU A 440 19.23 -11.45 -35.52
C GLU A 440 18.82 -11.35 -34.06
N ASP A 441 18.25 -10.19 -33.62
CA ASP A 441 17.75 -10.02 -32.26
C ASP A 441 16.51 -10.88 -32.01
N LEU A 442 15.60 -10.95 -33.00
CA LEU A 442 14.40 -11.79 -32.94
C LEU A 442 14.79 -13.28 -32.92
N LYS A 443 15.76 -13.65 -33.75
CA LYS A 443 16.33 -15.01 -33.80
C LYS A 443 16.97 -15.41 -32.48
N SER A 444 17.71 -14.49 -31.85
CA SER A 444 18.31 -14.68 -30.55
C SER A 444 17.23 -14.86 -29.46
N LEU A 445 16.17 -14.05 -29.47
CA LEU A 445 15.05 -14.16 -28.54
C LEU A 445 14.25 -15.45 -28.73
N PHE A 446 13.99 -15.84 -29.98
CA PHE A 446 13.34 -17.12 -30.31
C PHE A 446 14.14 -18.30 -29.75
N THR A 447 15.46 -18.32 -29.98
CA THR A 447 16.35 -19.37 -29.49
C THR A 447 16.37 -19.42 -27.97
N GLU A 448 16.48 -18.27 -27.30
CA GLU A 448 16.48 -18.15 -25.84
C GLU A 448 15.21 -18.74 -25.25
N LEU A 449 14.02 -18.35 -25.74
CA LEU A 449 12.74 -18.82 -25.21
C LEU A 449 12.44 -20.28 -25.56
N SER A 450 13.04 -20.82 -26.61
CA SER A 450 12.89 -22.23 -26.98
C SER A 450 13.61 -23.19 -26.01
N VAL A 451 14.61 -22.70 -25.26
CA VAL A 451 15.42 -23.53 -24.34
C VAL A 451 15.30 -23.12 -22.87
N GLU A 452 14.79 -21.92 -22.58
CA GLU A 452 14.63 -21.46 -21.21
C GLU A 452 13.55 -22.28 -20.48
N PRO A 453 13.83 -22.82 -19.27
CA PRO A 453 12.87 -23.63 -18.54
C PRO A 453 11.54 -22.90 -18.29
N ILE A 454 10.41 -23.57 -18.53
CA ILE A 454 9.08 -23.11 -18.14
C ILE A 454 8.96 -23.20 -16.60
N ARG A 455 8.40 -22.19 -15.96
CA ARG A 455 8.23 -22.12 -14.51
C ARG A 455 7.01 -22.94 -14.06
N ALA A 456 7.08 -24.26 -14.20
CA ALA A 456 6.05 -25.18 -13.70
C ALA A 456 6.60 -25.95 -12.49
N ASP A 457 5.78 -26.13 -11.45
CA ASP A 457 6.09 -26.99 -10.31
C ASP A 457 5.85 -28.47 -10.70
N GLY A 458 6.79 -29.08 -11.44
CA GLY A 458 6.72 -30.47 -11.92
C GLY A 458 6.57 -30.59 -13.43
N GLU A 459 5.87 -31.65 -13.92
CA GLU A 459 5.61 -31.85 -15.35
C GLU A 459 4.67 -30.77 -15.90
N ILE A 460 4.96 -30.28 -17.12
CA ILE A 460 4.15 -29.29 -17.80
C ILE A 460 2.83 -29.94 -18.20
N SER A 461 1.75 -29.59 -17.49
CA SER A 461 0.40 -30.10 -17.74
C SER A 461 -0.41 -29.17 -18.64
N ASP A 462 -1.38 -29.73 -19.37
CA ASP A 462 -2.38 -28.96 -20.14
C ASP A 462 -3.02 -27.87 -19.29
N ARG A 463 -3.38 -28.21 -18.06
CA ARG A 463 -4.02 -27.30 -17.10
C ARG A 463 -3.14 -26.10 -16.76
N TYR A 464 -1.83 -26.28 -16.61
CA TYR A 464 -0.92 -25.17 -16.36
C TYR A 464 -0.85 -24.23 -17.56
N VAL A 465 -0.69 -24.80 -18.77
CA VAL A 465 -0.57 -24.01 -20.01
C VAL A 465 -1.89 -23.25 -20.29
N GLU A 466 -3.02 -23.88 -20.13
CA GLU A 466 -4.34 -23.23 -20.25
C GLU A 466 -4.53 -22.11 -19.23
N SER A 467 -4.07 -22.29 -17.99
CA SER A 467 -4.13 -21.28 -16.93
C SER A 467 -3.31 -20.03 -17.27
N ILE A 468 -2.07 -20.18 -17.75
CA ILE A 468 -1.24 -19.01 -18.10
C ILE A 468 -1.75 -18.29 -19.34
N ILE A 469 -2.29 -19.01 -20.33
CA ILE A 469 -2.93 -18.41 -21.52
C ILE A 469 -4.21 -17.66 -21.14
N ALA A 470 -5.08 -18.27 -20.33
CA ALA A 470 -6.30 -17.63 -19.85
C ALA A 470 -5.99 -16.37 -19.03
N ARG A 471 -4.92 -16.40 -18.23
CA ARG A 471 -4.46 -15.25 -17.45
C ARG A 471 -3.92 -14.12 -18.32
N LEU A 472 -3.17 -14.44 -19.37
CA LEU A 472 -2.69 -13.45 -20.34
C LEU A 472 -3.87 -12.81 -21.09
N HIS A 473 -4.86 -13.63 -21.48
CA HIS A 473 -6.09 -13.16 -22.12
C HIS A 473 -6.91 -12.26 -21.19
N GLU A 474 -7.04 -12.61 -19.90
CA GLU A 474 -7.70 -11.78 -18.88
C GLU A 474 -7.04 -10.40 -18.77
N VAL A 475 -5.70 -10.35 -18.76
CA VAL A 475 -4.93 -9.09 -18.72
C VAL A 475 -5.19 -8.23 -19.97
N ALA A 476 -5.21 -8.84 -21.15
CA ALA A 476 -5.50 -8.12 -22.40
C ALA A 476 -6.92 -7.55 -22.41
N ILE A 477 -7.94 -8.34 -22.01
CA ILE A 477 -9.32 -7.88 -21.92
C ILE A 477 -9.48 -6.78 -20.86
N SER A 478 -8.75 -6.85 -19.75
CA SER A 478 -8.78 -5.80 -18.72
C SER A 478 -8.31 -4.46 -19.27
N ARG A 479 -7.31 -4.44 -20.16
CA ARG A 479 -6.88 -3.23 -20.89
C ARG A 479 -8.00 -2.70 -21.79
N THR A 480 -8.65 -3.58 -22.56
CA THR A 480 -9.78 -3.20 -23.44
C THR A 480 -10.98 -2.67 -22.64
N ILE A 481 -11.28 -3.27 -21.48
CA ILE A 481 -12.31 -2.76 -20.55
C ILE A 481 -11.97 -1.34 -20.05
N ALA A 482 -10.71 -1.07 -19.72
CA ALA A 482 -10.29 0.25 -19.28
C ALA A 482 -10.49 1.29 -20.39
N ASP A 483 -10.14 0.95 -21.63
CA ASP A 483 -10.35 1.81 -22.81
C ASP A 483 -11.84 2.03 -23.09
N ALA A 484 -12.66 0.98 -23.04
CA ALA A 484 -14.12 1.08 -23.22
C ALA A 484 -14.76 1.96 -22.13
N LYS A 485 -14.37 1.81 -20.87
CA LYS A 485 -14.80 2.67 -19.76
C LYS A 485 -14.41 4.13 -19.99
N SER A 486 -13.19 4.38 -20.44
CA SER A 486 -12.71 5.73 -20.76
C SER A 486 -13.49 6.37 -21.90
N LYS A 487 -13.85 5.60 -22.94
CA LYS A 487 -14.71 6.09 -24.05
C LYS A 487 -16.12 6.39 -23.52
N LEU A 488 -16.71 5.49 -22.77
CA LEU A 488 -18.06 5.63 -22.21
C LEU A 488 -18.23 6.89 -21.36
N GLN A 489 -17.19 7.29 -20.61
CA GLN A 489 -17.18 8.51 -19.81
C GLN A 489 -17.19 9.82 -20.63
N ARG A 490 -16.82 9.76 -21.92
CA ARG A 490 -16.76 10.91 -22.82
C ARG A 490 -17.99 11.07 -23.70
N VAL A 491 -18.85 10.05 -23.74
CA VAL A 491 -20.08 10.01 -24.54
C VAL A 491 -21.26 10.41 -23.66
N ASN A 492 -22.17 11.22 -24.19
CA ASN A 492 -23.36 11.61 -23.46
C ASN A 492 -24.28 10.38 -23.28
N PRO A 493 -24.82 10.12 -22.07
CA PRO A 493 -25.71 8.97 -21.82
C PRO A 493 -26.96 8.88 -22.69
N ASN A 494 -27.35 9.99 -23.35
CA ASN A 494 -28.50 10.04 -24.25
C ASN A 494 -28.15 9.76 -25.73
N ASP A 495 -26.89 9.55 -26.06
CA ASP A 495 -26.47 9.27 -27.41
C ASP A 495 -26.58 7.77 -27.71
N ALA A 496 -26.97 7.40 -28.95
CA ALA A 496 -27.08 6.00 -29.38
C ALA A 496 -25.76 5.22 -29.28
N GLU A 497 -24.61 5.92 -29.36
CA GLU A 497 -23.26 5.35 -29.18
C GLU A 497 -23.05 4.86 -27.74
N TYR A 498 -23.68 5.46 -26.74
CA TYR A 498 -23.56 5.07 -25.34
C TYR A 498 -24.09 3.65 -25.07
N GLU A 499 -25.24 3.30 -25.61
CA GLU A 499 -25.83 1.96 -25.46
C GLU A 499 -24.93 0.87 -26.08
N GLY A 500 -24.33 1.18 -27.24
CA GLY A 500 -23.39 0.27 -27.92
C GLY A 500 -22.15 0.01 -27.07
N LEU A 501 -21.50 1.07 -26.58
CA LEU A 501 -20.32 0.98 -25.71
C LEU A 501 -20.62 0.31 -24.37
N PHE A 502 -21.80 0.56 -23.81
CA PHE A 502 -22.21 -0.09 -22.56
C PHE A 502 -22.43 -1.59 -22.75
N SER A 503 -23.07 -2.00 -23.84
CA SER A 503 -23.29 -3.41 -24.18
C SER A 503 -21.95 -4.13 -24.42
N GLU A 504 -21.02 -3.49 -25.12
CA GLU A 504 -19.66 -4.00 -25.33
C GLU A 504 -18.93 -4.17 -23.98
N LEU A 505 -19.02 -3.20 -23.09
CA LEU A 505 -18.42 -3.26 -21.76
C LEU A 505 -18.95 -4.43 -20.92
N VAL A 506 -20.27 -4.66 -20.95
CA VAL A 506 -20.92 -5.77 -20.24
C VAL A 506 -20.43 -7.12 -20.79
N ALA A 507 -20.30 -7.24 -22.11
CA ALA A 507 -19.79 -8.46 -22.75
C ALA A 507 -18.33 -8.74 -22.36
N LEU A 508 -17.47 -7.71 -22.39
CA LEU A 508 -16.06 -7.80 -21.99
C LEU A 508 -15.90 -8.18 -20.50
N GLU A 509 -16.71 -7.62 -19.61
CA GLU A 509 -16.69 -7.97 -18.18
C GLU A 509 -17.12 -9.43 -17.94
N SER A 510 -18.10 -9.92 -18.69
CA SER A 510 -18.55 -11.33 -18.64
C SER A 510 -17.44 -12.26 -19.13
N GLN A 511 -16.78 -11.91 -20.24
CA GLN A 511 -15.66 -12.67 -20.79
C GLN A 511 -14.47 -12.70 -19.82
N ARG A 512 -14.13 -11.57 -19.23
CA ARG A 512 -13.08 -11.48 -18.21
C ARG A 512 -13.35 -12.42 -17.02
N ARG A 513 -14.60 -12.46 -16.56
CA ARG A 513 -14.99 -13.36 -15.45
C ARG A 513 -14.78 -14.83 -15.81
N SER A 514 -15.21 -15.26 -16.99
CA SER A 514 -15.02 -16.63 -17.46
C SER A 514 -13.54 -17.01 -17.59
N LEU A 515 -12.70 -16.09 -18.11
CA LEU A 515 -11.26 -16.30 -18.22
C LEU A 515 -10.60 -16.43 -16.84
N ARG A 516 -11.05 -15.65 -15.86
CA ARG A 516 -10.54 -15.73 -14.49
C ARG A 516 -10.89 -17.07 -13.83
N GLU A 517 -12.06 -17.61 -14.07
CA GLU A 517 -12.47 -18.92 -13.60
C GLU A 517 -11.62 -20.03 -14.23
N LYS A 518 -11.33 -19.94 -15.53
CA LYS A 518 -10.38 -20.83 -16.23
C LYS A 518 -8.97 -20.72 -15.70
N ALA A 519 -8.48 -19.49 -15.46
CA ALA A 519 -7.13 -19.25 -14.91
C ALA A 519 -6.94 -19.85 -13.51
N LEU A 520 -8.01 -19.91 -12.71
CA LEU A 520 -8.03 -20.52 -11.38
C LEU A 520 -8.24 -22.03 -11.41
N GLY A 521 -8.56 -22.60 -12.57
CA GLY A 521 -8.82 -24.03 -12.72
C GLY A 521 -10.09 -24.51 -12.01
N THR A 522 -11.10 -23.64 -11.91
CA THR A 522 -12.39 -23.93 -11.27
C THR A 522 -13.45 -24.44 -12.26
N ILE A 523 -13.12 -24.50 -13.54
CA ILE A 523 -13.93 -25.09 -14.62
C ILE A 523 -13.09 -26.14 -15.35
#